data_dad35bc8f58b063b2509bf58f426b888
#
_entry.id   dad35bc8f58b063b2509bf58f426b888
#
_cell.length_a   1.000
_cell.length_b   1.000
_cell.length_c   1.000
_cell.angle_alpha   90.00
_cell.angle_beta   90.00
_cell.angle_gamma   90.00
#
_symmetry.space_group_name_H-M   'P 1'
#
loop_
_entity.id
_entity.type
_entity.pdbx_description
1 polymer ?
#
loop_
_entity_poly.entity_id
_entity_poly.type
_entity_poly.pdbx_seq_one_letter_code
_entity_poly.pdbx_strand_id
1 'polypeptide(L)'
;MDVILIAAVTQDGFIARHSQETIKWSKDLSLFKKQTMGWPVIMGSNTFNCINSELKNREIIVMGRDDSPQKTLEKIDKEKCFIAGGGKTNARFASYLTHLYITPHPNVFGSGVSLFTGAVKEMNLVFEAILPVDKTNGIFQFQYRVN
;
A
#
# COMPACT_ATOMS: atom_id res chain seq x y z
N MET A 1 1.61 -5.16 -16.92
CA MET A 1 2.11 -4.39 -15.77
C MET A 1 1.52 -4.93 -14.49
N ASP A 2 2.35 -5.14 -13.49
CA ASP A 2 1.86 -5.49 -12.16
C ASP A 2 1.48 -4.22 -11.39
N VAL A 3 0.32 -4.25 -10.77
CA VAL A 3 -0.19 -3.19 -9.90
C VAL A 3 -0.28 -3.76 -8.51
N ILE A 4 0.63 -3.34 -7.64
CA ILE A 4 0.87 -3.98 -6.34
C ILE A 4 0.43 -3.05 -5.21
N LEU A 5 -0.56 -3.46 -4.45
CA LEU A 5 -0.89 -2.78 -3.21
C LEU A 5 0.13 -3.19 -2.14
N ILE A 6 0.78 -2.22 -1.51
CA ILE A 6 1.74 -2.48 -0.45
C ILE A 6 1.31 -1.73 0.81
N ALA A 7 1.14 -2.45 1.93
CA ALA A 7 0.62 -1.86 3.15
C ALA A 7 1.05 -2.61 4.40
N ALA A 8 1.37 -1.84 5.45
CA ALA A 8 1.41 -2.33 6.82
C ALA A 8 0.00 -2.21 7.39
N VAL A 9 -0.49 -3.26 8.05
CA VAL A 9 -1.83 -3.27 8.61
C VAL A 9 -1.81 -3.77 10.05
N THR A 10 -2.79 -3.33 10.83
CA THR A 10 -3.05 -3.88 12.16
C THR A 10 -3.82 -5.19 12.04
N GLN A 11 -3.95 -5.93 13.15
CA GLN A 11 -4.69 -7.19 13.17
C GLN A 11 -6.18 -6.98 12.86
N ASP A 12 -6.71 -5.79 13.13
CA ASP A 12 -8.11 -5.45 12.84
C ASP A 12 -8.27 -4.64 11.53
N GLY A 13 -7.24 -4.62 10.66
CA GLY A 13 -7.36 -4.16 9.28
C GLY A 13 -7.17 -2.67 9.03
N PHE A 14 -6.55 -1.94 9.95
CA PHE A 14 -6.29 -0.52 9.79
C PHE A 14 -4.88 -0.24 9.30
N ILE A 15 -4.73 0.83 8.51
CA ILE A 15 -3.44 1.29 8.00
C ILE A 15 -2.96 2.56 8.71
N ALA A 16 -3.84 3.23 9.44
CA ALA A 16 -3.55 4.43 10.22
C ALA A 16 -4.64 4.66 11.25
N ARG A 17 -4.33 5.45 12.30
CA ARG A 17 -5.35 5.88 13.27
C ARG A 17 -6.24 6.98 12.71
N HIS A 18 -5.67 7.84 11.86
CA HIS A 18 -6.40 8.89 11.14
C HIS A 18 -5.64 9.25 9.86
N SER A 19 -6.30 9.95 8.94
CA SER A 19 -5.78 10.19 7.58
C SER A 19 -4.52 11.05 7.52
N GLN A 20 -4.18 11.77 8.59
CA GLN A 20 -3.01 12.65 8.65
C GLN A 20 -1.93 12.15 9.61
N GLU A 21 -2.04 10.90 10.03
CA GLU A 21 -1.06 10.30 10.92
C GLU A 21 0.29 10.13 10.22
N THR A 22 1.37 10.59 10.86
CA THR A 22 2.73 10.21 10.45
C THR A 22 2.99 8.81 10.99
N ILE A 23 3.13 7.85 10.10
CA ILE A 23 3.25 6.43 10.47
C ILE A 23 4.61 6.19 11.14
N LYS A 24 4.57 5.83 12.42
CA LYS A 24 5.76 5.47 13.20
C LYS A 24 5.64 4.09 13.84
N TRP A 25 4.46 3.48 13.79
CA TRP A 25 4.19 2.19 14.42
C TRP A 25 4.62 1.01 13.55
N SER A 26 4.77 1.19 12.24
CA SER A 26 5.13 0.10 11.34
C SER A 26 6.64 -0.17 11.38
N LYS A 27 7.00 -1.43 11.16
CA LYS A 27 8.39 -1.92 11.20
C LYS A 27 8.92 -2.28 9.82
N ASP A 28 8.13 -2.09 8.76
CA ASP A 28 8.46 -2.53 7.40
C ASP A 28 8.99 -1.42 6.50
N LEU A 29 9.31 -0.25 7.04
CA LEU A 29 9.72 0.90 6.22
C LEU A 29 10.95 0.60 5.36
N SER A 30 11.96 -0.09 5.91
CA SER A 30 13.16 -0.39 5.13
C SER A 30 12.86 -1.39 4.00
N LEU A 31 11.99 -2.37 4.23
CA LEU A 31 11.55 -3.29 3.18
C LEU A 31 10.77 -2.54 2.10
N PHE A 32 9.84 -1.67 2.51
CA PHE A 32 9.08 -0.82 1.60
C PHE A 32 10.00 0.01 0.71
N LYS A 33 10.99 0.68 1.31
CA LYS A 33 11.96 1.47 0.55
C LYS A 33 12.73 0.63 -0.45
N LYS A 34 13.14 -0.56 -0.06
CA LYS A 34 13.89 -1.49 -0.92
C LYS A 34 13.03 -1.98 -2.09
N GLN A 35 11.81 -2.38 -1.81
CA GLN A 35 10.91 -2.95 -2.83
C GLN A 35 10.46 -1.92 -3.85
N THR A 36 10.27 -0.67 -3.44
CA THR A 36 9.77 0.38 -4.32
C THR A 36 10.85 1.14 -5.05
N MET A 37 12.12 0.90 -4.75
CA MET A 37 13.25 1.59 -5.39
C MET A 37 13.20 1.44 -6.91
N GLY A 38 13.19 2.57 -7.62
CA GLY A 38 13.19 2.60 -9.08
C GLY A 38 11.83 2.37 -9.73
N TRP A 39 10.76 2.23 -8.94
CA TRP A 39 9.41 1.98 -9.47
C TRP A 39 8.46 3.12 -9.13
N PRO A 40 7.43 3.37 -9.97
CA PRO A 40 6.40 4.34 -9.64
C PRO A 40 5.63 3.93 -8.38
N VAL A 41 5.38 4.91 -7.51
CA VAL A 41 4.58 4.74 -6.30
C VAL A 41 3.42 5.72 -6.34
N ILE A 42 2.21 5.20 -6.33
CA ILE A 42 0.98 5.98 -6.39
C ILE A 42 0.41 6.10 -4.99
N MET A 43 0.07 7.31 -4.57
CA MET A 43 -0.51 7.55 -3.25
C MET A 43 -1.43 8.77 -3.27
N GLY A 44 -2.29 8.87 -2.29
CA GLY A 44 -3.12 10.06 -2.09
C GLY A 44 -2.32 11.22 -1.49
N SER A 45 -2.89 12.42 -1.53
CA SER A 45 -2.22 13.64 -1.06
C SER A 45 -1.90 13.61 0.44
N ASN A 46 -2.78 13.07 1.28
CA ASN A 46 -2.52 12.97 2.72
C ASN A 46 -1.30 12.08 3.00
N THR A 47 -1.23 10.93 2.33
CA THR A 47 -0.09 10.02 2.46
C THR A 47 1.20 10.68 1.98
N PHE A 48 1.14 11.35 0.84
CA PHE A 48 2.30 12.08 0.30
C PHE A 48 2.82 13.13 1.28
N ASN A 49 1.93 13.90 1.87
CA ASN A 49 2.30 14.95 2.82
C ASN A 49 2.94 14.38 4.09
N CYS A 50 2.61 13.13 4.45
CA CYS A 50 3.15 12.49 5.66
C CYS A 50 4.50 11.81 5.43
N ILE A 51 4.83 11.39 4.19
CA ILE A 51 6.01 10.54 3.93
C ILE A 51 6.90 11.02 2.77
N ASN A 52 6.63 12.16 2.16
CA ASN A 52 7.33 12.60 0.94
C ASN A 52 8.86 12.64 1.06
N SER A 53 9.39 13.00 2.23
CA SER A 53 10.85 13.09 2.45
C SER A 53 11.51 11.72 2.55
N GLU A 54 10.74 10.65 2.76
CA GLU A 54 11.24 9.29 2.96
C GLU A 54 11.43 8.52 1.65
N LEU A 55 10.92 9.05 0.53
CA LEU A 55 10.83 8.32 -0.73
C LEU A 55 11.66 8.98 -1.85
N LYS A 56 12.98 9.10 -1.60
CA LYS A 56 13.93 9.56 -2.62
C LYS A 56 14.14 8.47 -3.68
N ASN A 57 14.46 8.89 -4.91
CA ASN A 57 14.79 8.00 -6.04
C ASN A 57 13.63 7.12 -6.51
N ARG A 58 12.38 7.60 -6.32
CA ARG A 58 11.17 6.97 -6.86
C ARG A 58 10.35 8.02 -7.56
N GLU A 59 9.63 7.60 -8.58
CA GLU A 59 8.60 8.44 -9.18
C GLU A 59 7.35 8.38 -8.30
N ILE A 60 7.03 9.46 -7.62
CA ILE A 60 5.83 9.54 -6.80
C ILE A 60 4.71 10.15 -7.64
N ILE A 61 3.60 9.45 -7.74
CA ILE A 61 2.39 9.91 -8.43
C ILE A 61 1.34 10.17 -7.36
N VAL A 62 0.98 11.45 -7.19
CA VAL A 62 -0.03 11.84 -6.20
C VAL A 62 -1.39 11.87 -6.87
N MET A 63 -2.32 11.05 -6.36
CA MET A 63 -3.69 10.99 -6.86
C MET A 63 -4.55 12.08 -6.28
N GLY A 64 -5.05 12.94 -7.14
CA GLY A 64 -6.06 13.91 -6.78
C GLY A 64 -7.47 13.32 -6.86
N ARG A 65 -8.44 14.08 -6.35
CA ARG A 65 -9.85 13.68 -6.30
C ARG A 65 -10.42 13.40 -7.69
N ASP A 66 -10.00 14.18 -8.69
CA ASP A 66 -10.53 14.09 -10.05
C ASP A 66 -9.67 13.24 -11.00
N ASP A 67 -8.56 12.69 -10.51
CA ASP A 67 -7.70 11.85 -11.32
C ASP A 67 -8.32 10.47 -11.53
N SER A 68 -8.16 9.94 -12.74
CA SER A 68 -8.66 8.60 -13.08
C SER A 68 -7.59 7.55 -12.81
N PRO A 69 -7.89 6.51 -12.03
CA PRO A 69 -6.96 5.38 -11.86
C PRO A 69 -6.55 4.76 -13.20
N GLN A 70 -7.48 4.51 -14.09
CA GLN A 70 -7.19 3.93 -15.40
C GLN A 70 -6.21 4.80 -16.19
N LYS A 71 -6.48 6.10 -16.29
CA LYS A 71 -5.62 7.02 -17.05
C LYS A 71 -4.25 7.15 -16.41
N THR A 72 -4.19 7.12 -15.08
CA THR A 72 -2.92 7.17 -14.36
C THR A 72 -2.06 5.93 -14.70
N LEU A 73 -2.66 4.75 -14.67
CA LEU A 73 -1.96 3.51 -15.00
C LEU A 73 -1.52 3.46 -16.47
N GLU A 74 -2.34 3.97 -17.38
CA GLU A 74 -2.02 4.00 -18.82
C GLU A 74 -0.78 4.83 -19.13
N LYS A 75 -0.45 5.82 -18.30
CA LYS A 75 0.73 6.69 -18.48
C LYS A 75 2.02 6.07 -17.96
N ILE A 76 1.93 4.96 -17.23
CA ILE A 76 3.11 4.32 -16.65
C ILE A 76 3.73 3.39 -17.68
N ASP A 77 4.99 3.66 -18.03
CA ASP A 77 5.78 2.84 -18.95
C ASP A 77 6.82 2.05 -18.15
N LYS A 78 6.34 1.19 -17.27
CA LYS A 78 7.14 0.32 -16.41
C LYS A 78 6.43 -1.01 -16.25
N GLU A 79 7.18 -2.03 -15.86
CA GLU A 79 6.63 -3.38 -15.68
C GLU A 79 5.77 -3.50 -14.43
N LYS A 80 5.93 -2.61 -13.46
CA LYS A 80 5.12 -2.62 -12.25
C LYS A 80 5.06 -1.24 -11.60
N CYS A 81 4.06 -1.06 -10.77
CA CYS A 81 3.91 0.10 -9.90
C CYS A 81 3.33 -0.34 -8.56
N PHE A 82 3.45 0.54 -7.57
CA PHE A 82 2.95 0.28 -6.22
C PHE A 82 1.85 1.27 -5.87
N ILE A 83 0.82 0.78 -5.19
CA ILE A 83 -0.25 1.59 -4.61
C ILE A 83 0.03 1.63 -3.10
N ALA A 84 0.27 2.81 -2.56
CA ALA A 84 0.77 2.98 -1.19
C ALA A 84 -0.11 3.87 -0.31
N GLY A 85 -1.41 3.75 -0.45
CA GLY A 85 -2.36 4.39 0.45
C GLY A 85 -2.84 5.77 0.01
N GLY A 86 -3.68 6.42 0.76
CA GLY A 86 -4.40 5.82 1.91
C GLY A 86 -5.55 4.94 1.48
N GLY A 87 -6.47 4.71 2.42
CA GLY A 87 -7.57 3.77 2.20
C GLY A 87 -8.44 4.09 1.01
N LYS A 88 -8.75 5.36 0.77
CA LYS A 88 -9.56 5.79 -0.39
C LYS A 88 -8.83 5.53 -1.70
N THR A 89 -7.55 5.85 -1.77
CA THR A 89 -6.73 5.58 -2.96
C THR A 89 -6.65 4.08 -3.22
N ASN A 90 -6.42 3.27 -2.18
CA ASN A 90 -6.40 1.82 -2.30
C ASN A 90 -7.73 1.30 -2.88
N ALA A 91 -8.85 1.80 -2.38
CA ALA A 91 -10.17 1.39 -2.86
C ALA A 91 -10.40 1.77 -4.33
N ARG A 92 -9.93 2.95 -4.75
CA ARG A 92 -10.06 3.40 -6.14
C ARG A 92 -9.29 2.52 -7.12
N PHE A 93 -8.17 1.95 -6.68
CA PHE A 93 -7.36 1.07 -7.53
C PHE A 93 -7.71 -0.41 -7.38
N ALA A 94 -8.65 -0.76 -6.50
CA ALA A 94 -8.92 -2.16 -6.15
C ALA A 94 -9.17 -3.07 -7.35
N SER A 95 -9.94 -2.61 -8.35
CA SER A 95 -10.25 -3.42 -9.54
C SER A 95 -9.08 -3.58 -10.50
N TYR A 96 -8.00 -2.83 -10.31
CA TYR A 96 -6.80 -2.90 -11.15
C TYR A 96 -5.66 -3.67 -10.49
N LEU A 97 -5.80 -4.05 -9.23
CA LEU A 97 -4.72 -4.71 -8.49
C LEU A 97 -4.43 -6.10 -9.04
N THR A 98 -3.15 -6.38 -9.22
CA THR A 98 -2.66 -7.72 -9.58
C THR A 98 -2.06 -8.44 -8.39
N HIS A 99 -1.55 -7.70 -7.41
CA HIS A 99 -0.89 -8.26 -6.22
C HIS A 99 -1.19 -7.43 -4.97
N LEU A 100 -1.18 -8.10 -3.83
CA LEU A 100 -1.21 -7.48 -2.51
C LEU A 100 0.02 -7.92 -1.72
N TYR A 101 0.79 -6.96 -1.25
CA TYR A 101 1.91 -7.17 -0.32
C TYR A 101 1.49 -6.58 1.02
N ILE A 102 1.13 -7.45 1.95
CA ILE A 102 0.52 -7.04 3.22
C ILE A 102 1.42 -7.48 4.38
N THR A 103 1.73 -6.53 5.26
CA THR A 103 2.54 -6.80 6.46
C THR A 103 1.68 -6.57 7.71
N PRO A 104 1.05 -7.63 8.24
CA PRO A 104 0.30 -7.52 9.50
C PRO A 104 1.25 -7.24 10.66
N HIS A 105 0.84 -6.32 11.53
CA HIS A 105 1.60 -5.92 12.72
C HIS A 105 0.86 -6.34 13.99
N PRO A 106 1.57 -6.51 15.12
CA PRO A 106 0.96 -6.95 16.38
C PRO A 106 0.28 -5.78 17.11
N ASN A 107 -0.65 -5.13 16.43
CA ASN A 107 -1.39 -3.97 16.92
C ASN A 107 -2.87 -4.16 16.64
N VAL A 108 -3.71 -3.64 17.53
CA VAL A 108 -5.15 -3.48 17.33
C VAL A 108 -5.48 -2.03 17.62
N PHE A 109 -6.03 -1.33 16.65
CA PHE A 109 -6.36 0.09 16.82
C PHE A 109 -7.79 0.31 17.31
N GLY A 110 -8.70 -0.61 16.99
CA GLY A 110 -10.12 -0.47 17.35
C GLY A 110 -10.89 0.47 16.43
N SER A 111 -10.24 1.46 15.86
CA SER A 111 -10.80 2.39 14.88
C SER A 111 -9.66 2.99 14.07
N GLY A 112 -9.98 3.61 12.95
CA GLY A 112 -8.95 4.25 12.11
C GLY A 112 -9.29 4.21 10.63
N VAL A 113 -8.26 4.28 9.81
CA VAL A 113 -8.37 4.23 8.35
C VAL A 113 -8.22 2.77 7.92
N SER A 114 -9.25 2.24 7.28
CA SER A 114 -9.24 0.85 6.78
C SER A 114 -8.31 0.71 5.58
N LEU A 115 -7.80 -0.51 5.36
CA LEU A 115 -6.99 -0.84 4.18
C LEU A 115 -7.67 -0.40 2.89
N PHE A 116 -8.97 -0.65 2.77
CA PHE A 116 -9.81 -0.14 1.69
C PHE A 116 -10.93 0.68 2.32
N THR A 117 -10.94 1.99 2.07
CA THR A 117 -11.99 2.87 2.54
C THR A 117 -13.04 3.02 1.45
N GLY A 118 -14.20 2.42 1.66
CA GLY A 118 -15.29 2.38 0.69
C GLY A 118 -15.56 0.96 0.23
N ALA A 119 -16.53 0.81 -0.65
CA ALA A 119 -16.93 -0.50 -1.16
C ALA A 119 -15.92 -0.97 -2.22
N VAL A 120 -15.44 -2.19 -2.06
CA VAL A 120 -14.63 -2.87 -3.08
C VAL A 120 -15.26 -4.24 -3.36
N LYS A 121 -15.08 -4.73 -4.58
CA LYS A 121 -15.56 -6.07 -4.93
C LYS A 121 -14.73 -7.13 -4.22
N GLU A 122 -15.36 -8.26 -3.94
CA GLU A 122 -14.65 -9.42 -3.41
C GLU A 122 -13.51 -9.81 -4.34
N MET A 123 -12.37 -10.13 -3.76
CA MET A 123 -11.23 -10.67 -4.51
C MET A 123 -10.72 -11.93 -3.83
N ASN A 124 -10.36 -12.89 -4.65
CA ASN A 124 -9.72 -14.11 -4.19
C ASN A 124 -8.22 -13.96 -4.37
N LEU A 125 -7.46 -14.39 -3.37
CA LEU A 125 -6.02 -14.21 -3.35
C LEU A 125 -5.33 -15.56 -3.39
N VAL A 126 -4.24 -15.63 -4.14
CA VAL A 126 -3.37 -16.81 -4.20
C VAL A 126 -2.06 -16.46 -3.53
N PHE A 127 -1.72 -17.21 -2.49
CA PHE A 127 -0.46 -17.00 -1.76
C PHE A 127 0.73 -17.28 -2.67
N GLU A 128 1.72 -16.36 -2.68
CA GLU A 128 2.93 -16.52 -3.49
C GLU A 128 4.20 -16.57 -2.65
N ALA A 129 4.32 -15.70 -1.65
CA ALA A 129 5.56 -15.61 -0.88
C ALA A 129 5.34 -14.98 0.49
N ILE A 130 6.28 -15.24 1.39
CA ILE A 130 6.35 -14.63 2.70
C ILE A 130 7.79 -14.16 2.92
N LEU A 131 7.94 -12.92 3.39
CA LEU A 131 9.23 -12.29 3.66
C LEU A 131 9.31 -11.87 5.12
N PRO A 132 10.43 -12.14 5.81
CA PRO A 132 10.57 -11.68 7.19
C PRO A 132 10.82 -10.18 7.25
N VAL A 133 10.18 -9.51 8.20
CA VAL A 133 10.42 -8.10 8.55
C VAL A 133 11.06 -8.02 9.93
N ASP A 134 10.43 -8.64 10.92
CA ASP A 134 10.92 -8.72 12.29
C ASP A 134 10.46 -10.07 12.85
N LYS A 135 11.29 -11.09 12.69
CA LYS A 135 10.95 -12.46 13.07
C LYS A 135 10.65 -12.58 14.55
N THR A 136 11.41 -11.90 15.38
CA THR A 136 11.26 -11.98 16.84
C THR A 136 9.87 -11.52 17.27
N ASN A 137 9.34 -10.50 16.61
CA ASN A 137 8.02 -9.96 16.92
C ASN A 137 6.91 -10.49 16.00
N GLY A 138 7.22 -11.50 15.19
CA GLY A 138 6.22 -12.15 14.35
C GLY A 138 5.73 -11.28 13.19
N ILE A 139 6.58 -10.40 12.67
CA ILE A 139 6.20 -9.50 11.57
C ILE A 139 6.77 -10.01 10.25
N PHE A 140 5.88 -10.35 9.33
CA PHE A 140 6.21 -10.86 8.01
C PHE A 140 5.37 -10.16 6.96
N GLN A 141 5.93 -9.97 5.76
CA GLN A 141 5.15 -9.51 4.60
C GLN A 141 4.64 -10.73 3.85
N PHE A 142 3.33 -10.79 3.66
CA PHE A 142 2.67 -11.81 2.85
C PHE A 142 2.41 -11.24 1.46
N GLN A 143 2.81 -11.97 0.44
CA GLN A 143 2.61 -11.57 -0.95
C GLN A 143 1.57 -12.48 -1.60
N TYR A 144 0.54 -11.87 -2.15
CA TYR A 144 -0.56 -12.55 -2.81
C TYR A 144 -0.75 -12.04 -4.23
N ARG A 145 -1.13 -12.93 -5.12
CA ARG A 145 -1.63 -12.57 -6.44
C ARG A 145 -3.15 -12.52 -6.40
N VAL A 146 -3.72 -11.52 -7.05
CA VAL A 146 -5.17 -11.44 -7.22
C VAL A 146 -5.58 -12.41 -8.32
N ASN A 147 -6.52 -13.27 -8.00
CA ASN A 147 -6.95 -14.32 -8.92
C ASN A 147 -8.09 -13.83 -9.84
#